data_32e7a87120f4293931eb47f5eb46a0c6
#
_entry.id   32e7a87120f4293931eb47f5eb46a0c6
#
_cell.length_a   1.000
_cell.length_b   1.000
_cell.length_c   1.000
_cell.angle_alpha   90.00
_cell.angle_beta   90.00
_cell.angle_gamma   90.00
#
_symmetry.space_group_name_H-M   'P 1'
#
loop_
_entity.id
_entity.type
_entity.pdbx_description
1 polymer ?
#
loop_
_entity_poly.entity_id
_entity_poly.type
_entity_poly.pdbx_seq_one_letter_code
_entity_poly.pdbx_strand_id
1 'polypeptide(L)'
;LSSGFYNYKKILSPHLTKKHVETYKNERWVFGNFANVNKDVLLEVIKTVANYSVIEYDYKFCKYRLQTKHEKIDGHCSCSTSPHGKLVGIFYAKAKNLFYMSTGQQKEYEKKFPFLKKSDNGYVLSSTFSDETLDYISSLDTSKKDDTYIILQSDSWVKGVQDCVEYAKNNKLKYELVGGLPYKKMLEKLASSKGLIFLPSGFDTCPRLTIEAKLLDCDLIINDNVQHKSEPWFDNKASILKYLSEQKKKFFEMCLDYRLAPQPTTENTSFHFIIPGYNASKWLPYCINSIKRQEYNNYTVTFIDDVSTDNSVDVFKRLTEDDSRFKVIKNKKKKYALRNIEESIELLQCDKNDVIIILDADDWLASSSVLTYLSLIYETEGALGTYGSYMYYPLGIRGVEPSEYPEDVIVNNKFREDAWRASHLRTFKKEVWDKIDKKDFTDVDGDHYHMAYDQAIMLPILEMCRERVKYIDKILHVYNRANPLNVDKIKQQQQHAAMKRIRAGKRYGKKQFSD
;
A
#
# COMPACT_ATOMS: atom_id res chain seq x y z
N LEU A 1 -0.06 7.11 0.46
CA LEU A 1 -1.52 6.92 0.59
C LEU A 1 -2.14 6.26 -0.66
N SER A 2 -1.47 6.30 -1.82
CA SER A 2 -1.92 5.64 -3.06
C SER A 2 -1.65 4.12 -3.09
N SER A 3 -1.12 3.54 -2.04
CA SER A 3 -0.78 2.11 -1.96
C SER A 3 -1.95 1.19 -1.59
N GLY A 4 -3.18 1.54 -2.00
CA GLY A 4 -4.29 0.59 -2.08
C GLY A 4 -4.96 0.13 -0.78
N PHE A 5 -4.57 0.65 0.40
CA PHE A 5 -4.99 0.06 1.67
C PHE A 5 -6.25 0.64 2.31
N TYR A 6 -6.67 1.84 1.91
CA TYR A 6 -7.76 2.54 2.60
C TYR A 6 -8.62 3.31 1.62
N ASN A 7 -9.93 3.30 1.85
CA ASN A 7 -10.81 4.30 1.29
C ASN A 7 -10.36 5.65 1.86
N TYR A 8 -9.66 6.45 1.07
CA TYR A 8 -9.32 7.79 1.47
C TYR A 8 -10.01 8.82 0.57
N LYS A 9 -10.47 9.89 1.19
CA LYS A 9 -10.97 11.06 0.47
C LYS A 9 -9.92 12.15 0.53
N LYS A 10 -9.40 12.57 -0.61
CA LYS A 10 -8.49 13.71 -0.71
C LYS A 10 -9.30 14.99 -0.85
N ILE A 11 -9.10 15.92 0.09
CA ILE A 11 -9.66 17.27 0.02
C ILE A 11 -8.49 18.24 -0.06
N LEU A 12 -8.49 19.10 -1.09
CA LEU A 12 -7.47 20.14 -1.20
C LEU A 12 -7.72 21.22 -0.15
N SER A 13 -6.65 21.73 0.48
CA SER A 13 -6.73 22.72 1.57
C SER A 13 -7.67 23.90 1.31
N PRO A 14 -7.68 24.55 0.11
CA PRO A 14 -8.59 25.66 -0.17
C PRO A 14 -10.07 25.25 -0.24
N HIS A 15 -10.35 23.97 -0.48
CA HIS A 15 -11.71 23.44 -0.62
C HIS A 15 -12.25 22.80 0.65
N LEU A 16 -11.46 22.77 1.73
CA LEU A 16 -11.92 22.26 3.02
C LEU A 16 -12.91 23.24 3.66
N THR A 17 -14.09 22.76 4.05
CA THR A 17 -15.19 23.53 4.63
C THR A 17 -15.62 22.97 5.98
N LYS A 18 -16.33 23.78 6.80
CA LYS A 18 -16.93 23.31 8.05
C LYS A 18 -17.88 22.12 7.83
N LYS A 19 -18.61 22.09 6.70
CA LYS A 19 -19.47 20.95 6.35
C LYS A 19 -18.66 19.67 6.18
N HIS A 20 -17.49 19.71 5.57
CA HIS A 20 -16.60 18.54 5.50
C HIS A 20 -16.17 18.09 6.90
N VAL A 21 -15.80 19.03 7.77
CA VAL A 21 -15.39 18.73 9.14
C VAL A 21 -16.53 18.04 9.89
N GLU A 22 -17.73 18.59 9.85
CA GLU A 22 -18.91 18.00 10.51
C GLU A 22 -19.26 16.62 9.95
N THR A 23 -19.24 16.45 8.64
CA THR A 23 -19.57 15.17 7.98
C THR A 23 -18.59 14.06 8.36
N TYR A 24 -17.31 14.38 8.50
CA TYR A 24 -16.23 13.39 8.70
C TYR A 24 -15.53 13.52 10.06
N LYS A 25 -16.13 14.16 11.05
CA LYS A 25 -15.51 14.42 12.37
C LYS A 25 -15.07 13.17 13.12
N ASN A 26 -15.73 12.04 12.87
CA ASN A 26 -15.40 10.75 13.49
C ASN A 26 -14.36 9.94 12.68
N GLU A 27 -14.00 10.43 11.50
CA GLU A 27 -13.00 9.78 10.66
C GLU A 27 -11.57 10.15 11.10
N ARG A 28 -10.60 9.43 10.54
CA ARG A 28 -9.18 9.71 10.76
C ARG A 28 -8.68 10.70 9.71
N TRP A 29 -8.11 11.79 10.17
CA TRP A 29 -7.62 12.85 9.30
C TRP A 29 -6.10 12.88 9.26
N VAL A 30 -5.54 13.13 8.07
CA VAL A 30 -4.12 13.42 7.89
C VAL A 30 -3.98 14.72 7.13
N PHE A 31 -3.41 15.73 7.77
CA PHE A 31 -3.12 17.04 7.19
C PHE A 31 -1.69 17.06 6.65
N GLY A 32 -1.52 16.91 5.34
CA GLY A 32 -0.22 17.06 4.69
C GLY A 32 0.17 18.52 4.46
N ASN A 33 -0.76 19.34 3.99
CA ASN A 33 -0.54 20.80 3.83
C ASN A 33 -1.84 21.54 4.12
N PHE A 34 -1.85 22.32 5.19
CA PHE A 34 -3.02 23.08 5.63
C PHE A 34 -2.85 24.60 5.50
N ALA A 35 -1.78 25.08 4.86
CA ALA A 35 -1.45 26.49 4.78
C ALA A 35 -2.58 27.38 4.23
N ASN A 36 -3.40 26.84 3.33
CA ASN A 36 -4.51 27.55 2.69
C ASN A 36 -5.88 27.15 3.26
N VAL A 37 -5.93 26.48 4.41
CA VAL A 37 -7.19 26.21 5.11
C VAL A 37 -7.66 27.48 5.80
N ASN A 38 -8.95 27.79 5.65
CA ASN A 38 -9.58 28.92 6.36
C ASN A 38 -9.40 28.74 7.88
N LYS A 39 -9.07 29.82 8.59
CA LYS A 39 -8.83 29.80 10.05
C LYS A 39 -10.01 29.27 10.85
N ASP A 40 -11.23 29.62 10.44
CA ASP A 40 -12.46 29.18 11.14
C ASP A 40 -12.70 27.68 10.94
N VAL A 41 -12.30 27.13 9.77
CA VAL A 41 -12.35 25.68 9.51
C VAL A 41 -11.29 24.94 10.33
N LEU A 42 -10.09 25.52 10.46
CA LEU A 42 -9.02 24.94 11.27
C LEU A 42 -9.42 24.93 12.78
N LEU A 43 -10.06 25.99 13.25
CA LEU A 43 -10.64 26.06 14.61
C LEU A 43 -11.72 24.99 14.82
N GLU A 44 -12.55 24.73 13.81
CA GLU A 44 -13.56 23.68 13.87
C GLU A 44 -12.92 22.31 13.96
N VAL A 45 -11.87 22.03 13.19
CA VAL A 45 -11.10 20.78 13.32
C VAL A 45 -10.56 20.59 14.74
N ILE A 46 -9.94 21.63 15.31
CA ILE A 46 -9.39 21.59 16.68
C ILE A 46 -10.46 21.27 17.73
N LYS A 47 -11.71 21.72 17.50
CA LYS A 47 -12.82 21.55 18.44
C LYS A 47 -13.50 20.19 18.32
N THR A 48 -13.63 19.67 17.10
CA THR A 48 -14.57 18.57 16.82
C THR A 48 -13.91 17.29 16.32
N VAL A 49 -12.75 17.36 15.67
CA VAL A 49 -12.06 16.17 15.17
C VAL A 49 -11.13 15.60 16.24
N ALA A 50 -11.52 14.48 16.81
CA ALA A 50 -10.74 13.84 17.87
C ALA A 50 -9.45 13.14 17.36
N ASN A 51 -9.44 12.69 16.11
CA ASN A 51 -8.37 11.86 15.57
C ASN A 51 -7.78 12.44 14.28
N TYR A 52 -6.82 13.36 14.43
CA TYR A 52 -6.07 13.88 13.30
C TYR A 52 -4.57 13.85 13.52
N SER A 53 -3.84 13.63 12.45
CA SER A 53 -2.37 13.67 12.37
C SER A 53 -1.95 14.79 11.42
N VAL A 54 -0.78 15.37 11.66
CA VAL A 54 -0.24 16.47 10.85
C VAL A 54 1.15 16.11 10.36
N ILE A 55 1.43 16.32 9.07
CA ILE A 55 2.77 16.26 8.49
C ILE A 55 3.24 17.69 8.24
N GLU A 56 4.31 18.10 8.89
CA GLU A 56 4.86 19.42 8.79
C GLU A 56 6.06 19.46 7.85
N TYR A 57 5.85 19.94 6.63
CA TYR A 57 6.89 20.00 5.60
C TYR A 57 7.81 21.21 5.69
N ASP A 58 7.35 22.30 6.33
CA ASP A 58 8.05 23.58 6.40
C ASP A 58 7.81 24.27 7.77
N TYR A 59 7.72 25.60 7.82
CA TYR A 59 7.49 26.36 9.05
C TYR A 59 6.18 27.17 8.96
N LYS A 60 5.04 26.48 8.96
CA LYS A 60 3.70 27.07 8.71
C LYS A 60 3.24 28.10 9.73
N PHE A 61 3.88 28.19 10.91
CA PHE A 61 3.63 29.27 11.85
C PHE A 61 4.14 30.63 11.36
N CYS A 62 5.15 30.62 10.46
CA CYS A 62 5.78 31.82 9.93
C CYS A 62 5.09 32.30 8.65
N LYS A 63 4.88 33.62 8.50
CA LYS A 63 4.28 34.21 7.30
C LYS A 63 5.04 33.92 6.00
N TYR A 64 6.37 33.72 6.09
CA TYR A 64 7.20 33.33 4.95
C TYR A 64 7.36 31.80 4.85
N ARG A 65 6.76 31.01 5.76
CA ARG A 65 6.92 29.56 5.89
C ARG A 65 8.37 29.11 6.09
N LEU A 66 9.23 30.06 6.49
CA LEU A 66 10.65 29.86 6.76
C LEU A 66 11.16 31.02 7.63
N GLN A 67 11.53 30.72 8.88
CA GLN A 67 11.96 31.77 9.81
C GLN A 67 13.25 32.45 9.37
N THR A 68 14.23 31.72 8.84
CA THR A 68 15.50 32.30 8.35
C THR A 68 15.29 33.29 7.22
N LYS A 69 14.32 33.06 6.32
CA LYS A 69 13.91 34.03 5.30
C LYS A 69 13.25 35.25 5.92
N HIS A 70 12.40 35.01 6.93
CA HIS A 70 11.75 36.12 7.66
C HIS A 70 12.77 37.00 8.35
N GLU A 71 13.72 36.41 9.04
CA GLU A 71 14.80 37.13 9.74
C GLU A 71 15.67 37.93 8.76
N LYS A 72 15.95 37.37 7.59
CA LYS A 72 16.71 38.08 6.54
C LYS A 72 15.96 39.30 5.98
N ILE A 73 14.63 39.24 5.85
CA ILE A 73 13.82 40.31 5.23
C ILE A 73 13.40 41.33 6.27
N ASP A 74 12.93 40.90 7.45
CA ASP A 74 12.27 41.75 8.44
C ASP A 74 13.09 41.91 9.75
N GLY A 75 14.31 41.38 9.82
CA GLY A 75 15.22 41.46 10.96
C GLY A 75 14.99 40.37 12.02
N HIS A 76 13.74 40.06 12.38
CA HIS A 76 13.45 38.97 13.35
C HIS A 76 12.11 38.34 13.11
N CYS A 77 11.93 37.06 13.53
CA CYS A 77 10.68 36.34 13.38
C CYS A 77 9.94 36.19 14.72
N SER A 78 8.90 36.99 14.93
CA SER A 78 7.97 36.90 16.07
C SER A 78 6.67 36.13 15.75
N CYS A 79 6.60 35.43 14.62
CA CYS A 79 5.36 34.81 14.16
C CYS A 79 4.78 33.77 15.13
N SER A 80 5.60 33.10 15.94
CA SER A 80 5.12 32.11 16.92
C SER A 80 4.18 32.71 17.98
N THR A 81 4.33 33.99 18.30
CA THR A 81 3.48 34.71 19.27
C THR A 81 2.27 35.39 18.63
N SER A 82 2.21 35.46 17.30
CA SER A 82 1.09 36.03 16.55
C SER A 82 -0.18 35.18 16.72
N PRO A 83 -1.39 35.73 16.44
CA PRO A 83 -2.63 34.96 16.46
C PRO A 83 -2.57 33.73 15.53
N HIS A 84 -1.94 33.84 14.35
CA HIS A 84 -1.75 32.72 13.44
C HIS A 84 -0.79 31.68 14.02
N GLY A 85 0.37 32.10 14.54
CA GLY A 85 1.33 31.18 15.16
C GLY A 85 0.75 30.43 16.37
N LYS A 86 -0.02 31.13 17.23
CA LYS A 86 -0.72 30.52 18.35
C LYS A 86 -1.73 29.47 17.88
N LEU A 87 -2.52 29.76 16.82
CA LEU A 87 -3.47 28.82 16.24
C LEU A 87 -2.75 27.57 15.71
N VAL A 88 -1.65 27.74 14.96
CA VAL A 88 -0.83 26.63 14.47
C VAL A 88 -0.26 25.81 15.62
N GLY A 89 0.25 26.46 16.67
CA GLY A 89 0.77 25.78 17.86
C GLY A 89 -0.30 24.93 18.56
N ILE A 90 -1.52 25.46 18.74
CA ILE A 90 -2.64 24.71 19.33
C ILE A 90 -3.06 23.54 18.42
N PHE A 91 -3.13 23.77 17.11
CA PHE A 91 -3.45 22.73 16.13
C PHE A 91 -2.45 21.56 16.21
N TYR A 92 -1.17 21.85 16.40
CA TYR A 92 -0.14 20.83 16.56
C TYR A 92 -0.21 20.11 17.91
N ALA A 93 -0.43 20.84 18.99
CA ALA A 93 -0.54 20.24 20.33
C ALA A 93 -1.76 19.32 20.48
N LYS A 94 -2.83 19.57 19.74
CA LYS A 94 -4.06 18.77 19.74
C LYS A 94 -4.02 17.61 18.74
N ALA A 95 -3.07 17.61 17.81
CA ALA A 95 -2.90 16.49 16.87
C ALA A 95 -2.57 15.20 17.64
N LYS A 96 -3.12 14.08 17.21
CA LYS A 96 -2.74 12.76 17.73
C LYS A 96 -1.28 12.48 17.43
N ASN A 97 -0.82 12.77 16.19
CA ASN A 97 0.57 12.65 15.78
C ASN A 97 0.99 13.91 15.02
N LEU A 98 2.18 14.40 15.31
CA LEU A 98 2.83 15.50 14.60
C LEU A 98 4.14 15.00 14.00
N PHE A 99 4.17 14.86 12.68
CA PHE A 99 5.31 14.37 11.95
C PHE A 99 6.17 15.53 11.44
N TYR A 100 7.41 15.57 11.89
CA TYR A 100 8.44 16.47 11.41
C TYR A 100 9.27 15.80 10.30
N MET A 101 9.87 16.60 9.44
CA MET A 101 10.70 16.10 8.34
C MET A 101 12.15 15.83 8.77
N SER A 102 12.59 16.37 9.91
CA SER A 102 13.93 16.17 10.47
C SER A 102 13.97 16.50 11.96
N THR A 103 14.96 15.96 12.64
CA THR A 103 15.25 16.31 14.04
C THR A 103 15.58 17.80 14.20
N GLY A 104 16.23 18.40 13.20
CA GLY A 104 16.49 19.85 13.18
C GLY A 104 15.20 20.66 13.16
N GLN A 105 14.23 20.28 12.33
CA GLN A 105 12.93 20.93 12.29
C GLN A 105 12.18 20.78 13.61
N GLN A 106 12.15 19.58 14.19
CA GLN A 106 11.51 19.34 15.50
C GLN A 106 12.08 20.27 16.57
N LYS A 107 13.41 20.34 16.69
CA LYS A 107 14.09 21.21 17.67
C LYS A 107 13.72 22.69 17.50
N GLU A 108 13.63 23.17 16.26
CA GLU A 108 13.22 24.56 16.01
C GLU A 108 11.75 24.81 16.41
N TYR A 109 10.85 23.86 16.19
CA TYR A 109 9.47 23.95 16.66
C TYR A 109 9.36 23.91 18.18
N GLU A 110 10.08 23.03 18.85
CA GLU A 110 10.10 22.93 20.30
C GLU A 110 10.71 24.18 20.99
N LYS A 111 11.66 24.85 20.31
CA LYS A 111 12.21 26.12 20.76
C LYS A 111 11.18 27.26 20.65
N LYS A 112 10.39 27.31 19.56
CA LYS A 112 9.37 28.34 19.35
C LYS A 112 8.07 28.08 20.13
N PHE A 113 7.75 26.81 20.37
CA PHE A 113 6.55 26.33 21.08
C PHE A 113 6.93 25.29 22.14
N PRO A 114 7.50 25.69 23.29
CA PRO A 114 8.03 24.75 24.30
C PRO A 114 7.01 23.73 24.82
N PHE A 115 5.71 24.03 24.72
CA PHE A 115 4.64 23.11 25.13
C PHE A 115 4.52 21.89 24.19
N LEU A 116 5.00 21.95 22.93
CA LEU A 116 4.98 20.81 22.01
C LEU A 116 5.88 19.68 22.51
N LYS A 117 6.96 19.99 23.21
CA LYS A 117 7.80 18.97 23.86
C LYS A 117 7.05 18.19 24.94
N LYS A 118 6.08 18.84 25.61
CA LYS A 118 5.26 18.20 26.66
C LYS A 118 4.08 17.42 26.08
N SER A 119 3.69 17.66 24.83
CA SER A 119 2.57 16.98 24.17
C SER A 119 2.88 15.52 23.82
N ASP A 120 4.15 15.15 23.76
CA ASP A 120 4.65 13.78 23.47
C ASP A 120 4.04 13.15 22.20
N ASN A 121 3.65 13.99 21.24
CA ASN A 121 3.03 13.58 19.97
C ASN A 121 3.92 13.84 18.74
N GLY A 122 5.16 14.28 18.96
CA GLY A 122 6.11 14.67 17.92
C GLY A 122 6.98 13.50 17.46
N TYR A 123 7.05 13.27 16.14
CA TYR A 123 7.86 12.21 15.52
C TYR A 123 8.59 12.72 14.30
N VAL A 124 9.82 12.25 14.09
CA VAL A 124 10.57 12.55 12.86
C VAL A 124 10.27 11.48 11.82
N LEU A 125 9.65 11.89 10.70
CA LEU A 125 9.24 10.99 9.61
C LEU A 125 10.22 11.00 8.43
N SER A 126 10.85 12.14 8.15
CA SER A 126 11.62 12.41 6.94
C SER A 126 10.79 12.39 5.63
N SER A 127 11.45 12.45 4.49
CA SER A 127 10.81 12.29 3.18
C SER A 127 10.44 10.83 2.93
N THR A 128 9.28 10.61 2.31
CA THR A 128 8.81 9.27 1.94
C THR A 128 8.97 9.03 0.44
N PHE A 129 9.27 7.77 0.09
CA PHE A 129 9.41 7.31 -1.28
C PHE A 129 8.45 6.13 -1.52
N SER A 130 7.91 6.03 -2.74
CA SER A 130 7.20 4.81 -3.13
C SER A 130 8.21 3.69 -3.44
N ASP A 131 7.78 2.44 -3.28
CA ASP A 131 8.63 1.28 -3.58
C ASP A 131 9.05 1.32 -5.06
N GLU A 132 8.15 1.67 -5.98
CA GLU A 132 8.44 1.87 -7.40
C GLU A 132 9.56 2.90 -7.64
N THR A 133 9.62 3.96 -6.82
CA THR A 133 10.69 4.97 -6.93
C THR A 133 12.01 4.41 -6.46
N LEU A 134 12.03 3.68 -5.34
CA LEU A 134 13.25 3.06 -4.81
C LEU A 134 13.75 1.94 -5.74
N ASP A 135 12.86 1.13 -6.29
CA ASP A 135 13.18 0.11 -7.29
C ASP A 135 13.79 0.76 -8.55
N TYR A 136 13.19 1.87 -9.02
CA TYR A 136 13.73 2.60 -10.16
C TYR A 136 15.11 3.18 -9.88
N ILE A 137 15.33 3.84 -8.75
CA ILE A 137 16.64 4.35 -8.33
C ILE A 137 17.66 3.21 -8.28
N SER A 138 17.29 2.06 -7.72
CA SER A 138 18.18 0.89 -7.61
C SER A 138 18.51 0.24 -8.97
N SER A 139 17.66 0.44 -9.98
CA SER A 139 17.88 -0.09 -11.34
C SER A 139 18.81 0.76 -12.20
N LEU A 140 19.13 1.98 -11.78
CA LEU A 140 19.98 2.88 -12.53
C LEU A 140 21.46 2.52 -12.39
N ASP A 141 22.18 2.51 -13.51
CA ASP A 141 23.63 2.27 -13.54
C ASP A 141 24.39 3.50 -13.05
N THR A 142 25.10 3.36 -11.94
CA THR A 142 25.94 4.41 -11.32
C THR A 142 27.44 4.18 -11.55
N SER A 143 27.82 3.15 -12.33
CA SER A 143 29.22 2.78 -12.56
C SER A 143 29.97 3.75 -13.49
N LYS A 144 29.23 4.47 -14.33
CA LYS A 144 29.82 5.38 -15.35
C LYS A 144 29.37 6.82 -15.08
N LYS A 145 30.07 7.50 -14.19
CA LYS A 145 29.82 8.91 -13.89
C LYS A 145 30.73 9.82 -14.70
N ASP A 146 30.16 10.92 -15.20
CA ASP A 146 30.94 12.03 -15.74
C ASP A 146 31.58 12.87 -14.61
N ASP A 147 32.34 13.90 -14.97
CA ASP A 147 33.05 14.76 -14.01
C ASP A 147 32.23 16.01 -13.61
N THR A 148 30.93 15.99 -13.86
CA THR A 148 30.06 17.17 -13.70
C THR A 148 29.23 17.08 -12.41
N TYR A 149 29.19 18.16 -11.65
CA TYR A 149 28.26 18.34 -10.52
C TYR A 149 26.95 18.96 -11.01
N ILE A 150 25.83 18.45 -10.51
CA ILE A 150 24.52 19.02 -10.76
C ILE A 150 24.24 20.13 -9.74
N ILE A 151 23.69 21.23 -10.20
CA ILE A 151 23.10 22.30 -9.38
C ILE A 151 21.64 22.43 -9.81
N LEU A 152 20.70 22.31 -8.86
CA LEU A 152 19.28 22.45 -9.14
C LEU A 152 18.95 23.90 -9.54
N GLN A 153 18.51 24.12 -10.78
CA GLN A 153 17.99 25.41 -11.20
C GLN A 153 16.61 25.64 -10.59
N SER A 154 16.45 26.69 -9.82
CA SER A 154 15.20 27.01 -9.12
C SER A 154 15.13 28.51 -8.81
N ASP A 155 13.95 29.10 -8.99
CA ASP A 155 13.66 30.48 -8.58
C ASP A 155 13.43 30.62 -7.07
N SER A 156 13.35 29.49 -6.35
CA SER A 156 13.16 29.51 -4.91
C SER A 156 14.45 29.92 -4.19
N TRP A 157 14.39 31.02 -3.47
CA TRP A 157 15.50 31.53 -2.66
C TRP A 157 16.11 30.46 -1.74
N VAL A 158 15.26 29.58 -1.17
CA VAL A 158 15.71 28.52 -0.26
C VAL A 158 16.74 27.61 -0.91
N LYS A 159 16.64 27.37 -2.22
CA LYS A 159 17.51 26.39 -2.92
C LYS A 159 18.96 26.85 -3.09
N GLY A 160 19.27 28.13 -2.81
CA GLY A 160 20.64 28.65 -2.77
C GLY A 160 21.43 28.49 -4.07
N VAL A 161 20.75 28.67 -5.22
CA VAL A 161 21.37 28.45 -6.55
C VAL A 161 22.62 29.30 -6.74
N GLN A 162 22.58 30.56 -6.32
CA GLN A 162 23.71 31.46 -6.43
C GLN A 162 24.90 30.99 -5.57
N ASP A 163 24.63 30.61 -4.33
CA ASP A 163 25.64 30.08 -3.40
C ASP A 163 26.30 28.81 -3.97
N CYS A 164 25.49 27.92 -4.61
CA CYS A 164 26.00 26.71 -5.28
C CYS A 164 26.92 27.05 -6.46
N VAL A 165 26.52 28.00 -7.31
CA VAL A 165 27.31 28.43 -8.48
C VAL A 165 28.60 29.10 -8.05
N GLU A 166 28.56 29.97 -7.04
CA GLU A 166 29.75 30.63 -6.49
C GLU A 166 30.73 29.60 -5.89
N TYR A 167 30.21 28.65 -5.12
CA TYR A 167 31.03 27.55 -4.58
C TYR A 167 31.72 26.75 -5.70
N ALA A 168 30.97 26.37 -6.73
CA ALA A 168 31.52 25.61 -7.85
C ALA A 168 32.63 26.38 -8.58
N LYS A 169 32.45 27.68 -8.84
CA LYS A 169 33.44 28.54 -9.48
C LYS A 169 34.71 28.68 -8.62
N ASN A 170 34.55 28.98 -7.32
CA ASN A 170 35.67 29.17 -6.39
C ASN A 170 36.51 27.90 -6.23
N ASN A 171 35.89 26.72 -6.35
CA ASN A 171 36.56 25.43 -6.25
C ASN A 171 36.91 24.82 -7.63
N LYS A 172 36.74 25.57 -8.73
CA LYS A 172 37.00 25.12 -10.10
C LYS A 172 36.34 23.79 -10.46
N LEU A 173 35.12 23.57 -9.95
CA LEU A 173 34.34 22.37 -10.25
C LEU A 173 33.57 22.54 -11.54
N LYS A 174 33.52 21.48 -12.35
CA LYS A 174 32.64 21.43 -13.51
C LYS A 174 31.21 21.22 -13.04
N TYR A 175 30.28 22.07 -13.46
CA TYR A 175 28.88 22.00 -13.03
C TYR A 175 27.89 22.26 -14.17
N GLU A 176 26.69 21.80 -14.00
CA GLU A 176 25.55 22.03 -14.88
C GLU A 176 24.33 22.47 -14.06
N LEU A 177 23.66 23.54 -14.52
CA LEU A 177 22.39 23.98 -13.97
C LEU A 177 21.26 23.15 -14.59
N VAL A 178 20.54 22.39 -13.78
CA VAL A 178 19.50 21.47 -14.23
C VAL A 178 18.16 21.84 -13.58
N GLY A 179 17.15 22.11 -14.41
CA GLY A 179 15.79 22.43 -13.99
C GLY A 179 14.76 22.01 -15.03
N GLY A 180 13.48 21.90 -14.61
CA GLY A 180 12.37 21.59 -15.51
C GLY A 180 12.35 20.17 -16.09
N LEU A 181 13.23 19.28 -15.67
CA LEU A 181 13.24 17.88 -16.13
C LEU A 181 12.11 17.07 -15.52
N PRO A 182 11.53 16.12 -16.28
CA PRO A 182 10.70 15.05 -15.70
C PRO A 182 11.47 14.30 -14.62
N TYR A 183 10.77 13.86 -13.57
CA TYR A 183 11.39 13.26 -12.38
C TYR A 183 12.38 12.12 -12.68
N LYS A 184 11.98 11.16 -13.52
CA LYS A 184 12.87 10.05 -13.91
C LYS A 184 14.12 10.54 -14.65
N LYS A 185 14.00 11.58 -15.48
CA LYS A 185 15.14 12.16 -16.18
C LYS A 185 16.12 12.87 -15.24
N MET A 186 15.61 13.49 -14.16
CA MET A 186 16.47 14.03 -13.11
C MET A 186 17.25 12.91 -12.41
N LEU A 187 16.63 11.78 -12.10
CA LEU A 187 17.31 10.63 -11.49
C LEU A 187 18.38 10.03 -12.42
N GLU A 188 18.06 9.85 -13.71
CA GLU A 188 19.04 9.41 -14.72
C GLU A 188 20.23 10.37 -14.82
N LYS A 189 19.96 11.68 -14.77
CA LYS A 189 21.01 12.71 -14.78
C LYS A 189 21.91 12.64 -13.55
N LEU A 190 21.34 12.46 -12.37
CA LEU A 190 22.12 12.23 -11.13
C LEU A 190 22.93 10.94 -11.20
N ALA A 191 22.35 9.86 -11.72
CA ALA A 191 23.05 8.57 -11.83
C ALA A 191 24.31 8.66 -12.69
N SER A 192 24.29 9.48 -13.75
CA SER A 192 25.42 9.68 -14.66
C SER A 192 26.40 10.80 -14.23
N SER A 193 26.05 11.60 -13.23
CA SER A 193 26.86 12.77 -12.82
C SER A 193 27.75 12.44 -11.61
N LYS A 194 28.89 13.14 -11.48
CA LYS A 194 29.81 12.99 -10.34
C LYS A 194 29.12 13.26 -9.00
N GLY A 195 28.29 14.33 -8.94
CA GLY A 195 27.72 14.72 -7.67
C GLY A 195 26.64 15.80 -7.76
N LEU A 196 26.22 16.24 -6.57
CA LEU A 196 25.23 17.30 -6.38
C LEU A 196 25.82 18.38 -5.48
N ILE A 197 25.75 19.65 -5.91
CA ILE A 197 25.99 20.83 -5.07
C ILE A 197 24.64 21.39 -4.66
N PHE A 198 24.32 21.36 -3.37
CA PHE A 198 23.07 21.85 -2.81
C PHE A 198 23.33 22.62 -1.51
N LEU A 199 23.39 23.94 -1.60
CA LEU A 199 23.74 24.86 -0.51
C LEU A 199 22.55 25.79 -0.22
N PRO A 200 21.46 25.28 0.38
CA PRO A 200 20.29 26.11 0.63
C PRO A 200 20.63 27.34 1.47
N SER A 201 20.06 28.51 1.08
CA SER A 201 20.25 29.80 1.76
C SER A 201 19.47 29.92 3.08
N GLY A 202 18.61 28.95 3.39
CA GLY A 202 17.86 28.82 4.63
C GLY A 202 17.46 27.38 4.87
N PHE A 203 16.87 27.10 6.04
CA PHE A 203 16.52 25.73 6.42
C PHE A 203 15.69 25.01 5.36
N ASP A 204 16.21 23.91 4.85
CA ASP A 204 15.48 22.93 4.05
C ASP A 204 15.31 21.67 4.91
N THR A 205 14.08 21.36 5.25
CA THR A 205 13.75 20.41 6.32
C THR A 205 14.16 18.97 6.01
N CYS A 206 13.93 18.53 4.76
CA CYS A 206 14.37 17.21 4.28
C CYS A 206 14.30 17.18 2.74
N PRO A 207 15.26 17.80 2.04
CA PRO A 207 15.26 17.84 0.58
C PRO A 207 15.45 16.46 -0.03
N ARG A 208 14.45 15.97 -0.75
CA ARG A 208 14.48 14.64 -1.40
C ARG A 208 15.67 14.47 -2.34
N LEU A 209 16.01 15.54 -3.06
CA LEU A 209 17.11 15.52 -4.03
C LEU A 209 18.45 15.08 -3.43
N THR A 210 18.74 15.45 -2.17
CA THR A 210 19.98 15.01 -1.50
C THR A 210 19.96 13.53 -1.13
N ILE A 211 18.78 13.02 -0.78
CA ILE A 211 18.57 11.58 -0.51
C ILE A 211 18.74 10.79 -1.82
N GLU A 212 18.08 11.24 -2.89
CA GLU A 212 18.14 10.65 -4.22
C GLU A 212 19.58 10.63 -4.75
N ALA A 213 20.30 11.73 -4.62
CA ALA A 213 21.70 11.82 -5.03
C ALA A 213 22.59 10.84 -4.26
N LYS A 214 22.39 10.71 -2.94
CA LYS A 214 23.14 9.76 -2.13
C LYS A 214 22.83 8.29 -2.45
N LEU A 215 21.56 7.98 -2.74
CA LEU A 215 21.16 6.66 -3.21
C LEU A 215 21.75 6.31 -4.59
N LEU A 216 22.07 7.32 -5.40
CA LEU A 216 22.67 7.21 -6.73
C LEU A 216 24.21 7.39 -6.67
N ASP A 217 24.82 7.21 -5.52
CA ASP A 217 26.27 7.25 -5.32
C ASP A 217 26.92 8.58 -5.78
N CYS A 218 26.21 9.71 -5.65
CA CYS A 218 26.72 11.03 -5.95
C CYS A 218 27.56 11.59 -4.80
N ASP A 219 28.65 12.29 -5.12
CA ASP A 219 29.34 13.17 -4.17
C ASP A 219 28.40 14.30 -3.74
N LEU A 220 28.23 14.52 -2.44
CA LEU A 220 27.34 15.55 -1.93
C LEU A 220 28.13 16.73 -1.33
N ILE A 221 27.89 17.92 -1.89
CA ILE A 221 28.34 19.19 -1.32
C ILE A 221 27.11 19.91 -0.77
N ILE A 222 26.93 19.84 0.55
CA ILE A 222 25.75 20.36 1.26
C ILE A 222 26.19 21.15 2.51
N ASN A 223 25.38 22.18 2.89
CA ASN A 223 25.61 22.96 4.10
C ASN A 223 24.68 22.55 5.27
N ASP A 224 24.80 23.23 6.42
CA ASP A 224 24.03 22.91 7.63
C ASP A 224 22.56 23.32 7.57
N ASN A 225 22.15 24.03 6.52
CA ASN A 225 20.75 24.32 6.26
C ASN A 225 19.98 23.09 5.73
N VAL A 226 20.65 22.03 5.31
CA VAL A 226 20.06 20.71 5.07
C VAL A 226 19.87 20.02 6.42
N GLN A 227 18.66 20.15 7.00
CA GLN A 227 18.43 19.82 8.41
C GLN A 227 18.56 18.34 8.79
N HIS A 228 18.54 17.41 7.84
CA HIS A 228 18.79 15.99 8.07
C HIS A 228 20.25 15.56 7.83
N LYS A 229 21.13 16.48 7.44
CA LYS A 229 22.52 16.19 7.06
C LYS A 229 23.29 15.35 8.08
N SER A 230 23.10 15.63 9.37
CA SER A 230 23.79 14.96 10.48
C SER A 230 22.99 13.81 11.10
N GLU A 231 21.88 13.40 10.52
CA GLU A 231 21.09 12.29 11.06
C GLU A 231 21.74 10.94 10.72
N PRO A 232 21.82 9.99 11.68
CA PRO A 232 22.56 8.73 11.49
C PRO A 232 22.07 7.89 10.31
N TRP A 233 20.77 7.98 9.98
CA TRP A 233 20.20 7.25 8.85
C TRP A 233 20.69 7.77 7.49
N PHE A 234 21.14 9.03 7.42
CA PHE A 234 21.63 9.66 6.19
C PHE A 234 23.09 9.36 5.89
N ASP A 235 23.74 8.51 6.67
CA ASP A 235 25.18 8.21 6.55
C ASP A 235 25.53 7.49 5.23
N ASN A 236 24.82 6.41 4.91
CA ASN A 236 25.09 5.59 3.74
C ASN A 236 23.81 5.02 3.11
N LYS A 237 23.93 4.46 1.90
CA LYS A 237 22.82 3.92 1.10
C LYS A 237 21.99 2.86 1.85
N ALA A 238 22.66 1.93 2.54
CA ALA A 238 21.97 0.85 3.27
C ALA A 238 21.16 1.41 4.45
N SER A 239 21.73 2.35 5.21
CA SER A 239 21.05 3.04 6.31
C SER A 239 19.84 3.84 5.83
N ILE A 240 19.98 4.53 4.69
CA ILE A 240 18.86 5.28 4.06
C ILE A 240 17.72 4.34 3.69
N LEU A 241 17.99 3.26 2.94
CA LEU A 241 16.96 2.33 2.49
C LEU A 241 16.22 1.68 3.66
N LYS A 242 16.96 1.24 4.67
CA LYS A 242 16.40 0.68 5.90
C LYS A 242 15.47 1.69 6.58
N TYR A 243 15.97 2.91 6.81
CA TYR A 243 15.21 3.97 7.49
C TYR A 243 13.94 4.33 6.74
N LEU A 244 14.00 4.53 5.41
CA LEU A 244 12.84 4.90 4.61
C LEU A 244 11.74 3.84 4.66
N SER A 245 12.11 2.56 4.64
CA SER A 245 11.19 1.44 4.79
C SER A 245 10.52 1.43 6.17
N GLU A 246 11.31 1.57 7.24
CA GLU A 246 10.82 1.60 8.62
C GLU A 246 9.90 2.80 8.88
N GLN A 247 10.25 4.00 8.38
CA GLN A 247 9.43 5.21 8.57
C GLN A 247 8.10 5.14 7.84
N LYS A 248 8.06 4.55 6.66
CA LYS A 248 6.81 4.31 5.92
C LYS A 248 5.86 3.44 6.75
N LYS A 249 6.35 2.33 7.30
CA LYS A 249 5.60 1.41 8.16
C LYS A 249 5.08 2.14 9.41
N LYS A 250 5.98 2.81 10.13
CA LYS A 250 5.66 3.57 11.35
C LYS A 250 4.60 4.65 11.11
N PHE A 251 4.67 5.37 9.99
CA PHE A 251 3.66 6.38 9.63
C PHE A 251 2.26 5.78 9.53
N PHE A 252 2.13 4.64 8.85
CA PHE A 252 0.83 3.96 8.73
C PHE A 252 0.34 3.40 10.06
N GLU A 253 1.21 2.81 10.86
CA GLU A 253 0.89 2.32 12.19
C GLU A 253 0.30 3.43 13.07
N MET A 254 0.94 4.59 13.06
CA MET A 254 0.55 5.71 13.90
C MET A 254 -0.71 6.44 13.41
N CYS A 255 -0.84 6.69 12.09
CA CYS A 255 -1.98 7.40 11.55
C CYS A 255 -3.27 6.60 11.61
N LEU A 256 -3.17 5.27 11.54
CA LEU A 256 -4.32 4.41 11.33
C LEU A 256 -4.71 3.61 12.57
N ASP A 257 -4.03 3.83 13.71
CA ASP A 257 -4.09 2.96 14.87
C ASP A 257 -3.87 1.49 14.47
N TYR A 258 -3.10 1.33 13.43
CA TYR A 258 -2.63 0.03 13.06
C TYR A 258 -1.64 -0.40 14.14
N ARG A 259 -2.16 -0.84 15.26
CA ARG A 259 -1.43 -1.87 15.97
C ARG A 259 -1.34 -2.97 14.93
N LEU A 260 -0.17 -3.18 14.36
CA LEU A 260 0.15 -4.50 13.85
C LEU A 260 -0.33 -5.41 14.96
N ALA A 261 -1.33 -6.22 14.65
CA ALA A 261 -1.61 -7.33 15.53
C ALA A 261 -0.25 -7.91 15.87
N PRO A 262 0.03 -8.24 17.15
CA PRO A 262 1.34 -8.72 17.54
C PRO A 262 1.78 -9.65 16.41
N GLN A 263 2.94 -9.38 15.82
CA GLN A 263 3.45 -10.23 14.74
C GLN A 263 3.33 -11.63 15.29
N PRO A 264 2.57 -12.55 14.69
CA PRO A 264 2.52 -13.90 15.22
C PRO A 264 3.97 -14.30 15.42
N THR A 265 4.34 -14.54 16.68
CA THR A 265 5.73 -14.89 17.05
C THR A 265 6.14 -16.21 16.42
N THR A 266 5.17 -16.90 15.82
CA THR A 266 5.30 -18.12 15.03
C THR A 266 4.36 -18.01 13.84
N GLU A 267 4.86 -18.28 12.63
CA GLU A 267 4.06 -18.40 11.40
C GLU A 267 3.36 -19.78 11.40
N ASN A 268 2.32 -19.92 12.24
CA ASN A 268 1.65 -21.21 12.47
C ASN A 268 0.70 -21.59 11.33
N THR A 269 0.04 -20.60 10.70
CA THR A 269 -0.88 -20.85 9.59
C THR A 269 -0.10 -21.07 8.30
N SER A 270 -0.26 -22.22 7.67
CA SER A 270 0.30 -22.50 6.34
C SER A 270 -0.69 -22.09 5.25
N PHE A 271 -0.23 -21.31 4.25
CA PHE A 271 -1.05 -20.84 3.14
C PHE A 271 -0.67 -21.50 1.81
N HIS A 272 -1.67 -21.90 1.03
CA HIS A 272 -1.45 -22.48 -0.30
C HIS A 272 -2.21 -21.69 -1.35
N PHE A 273 -1.47 -20.94 -2.18
CA PHE A 273 -2.05 -20.23 -3.31
C PHE A 273 -2.32 -21.19 -4.48
N ILE A 274 -3.55 -21.19 -4.96
CA ILE A 274 -3.97 -21.84 -6.18
C ILE A 274 -4.28 -20.75 -7.20
N ILE A 275 -3.50 -20.70 -8.27
CA ILE A 275 -3.53 -19.63 -9.26
C ILE A 275 -3.87 -20.19 -10.64
N PRO A 276 -5.16 -20.33 -11.00
CA PRO A 276 -5.55 -20.68 -12.35
C PRO A 276 -5.26 -19.52 -13.30
N GLY A 277 -4.72 -19.81 -14.49
CA GLY A 277 -4.41 -18.76 -15.46
C GLY A 277 -4.47 -19.22 -16.91
N TYR A 278 -4.83 -18.29 -17.78
CA TYR A 278 -4.85 -18.43 -19.22
C TYR A 278 -4.46 -17.10 -19.88
N ASN A 279 -3.40 -17.10 -20.68
CA ASN A 279 -2.87 -15.92 -21.35
C ASN A 279 -2.64 -14.74 -20.38
N ALA A 280 -1.91 -15.01 -19.29
CA ALA A 280 -1.68 -14.08 -18.19
C ALA A 280 -0.27 -13.47 -18.19
N SER A 281 0.55 -13.64 -19.23
CA SER A 281 1.96 -13.23 -19.25
C SER A 281 2.18 -11.76 -18.87
N LYS A 282 1.28 -10.88 -19.28
CA LYS A 282 1.32 -9.46 -18.97
C LYS A 282 1.08 -9.17 -17.47
N TRP A 283 0.26 -9.97 -16.80
CA TRP A 283 -0.24 -9.70 -15.46
C TRP A 283 0.47 -10.52 -14.37
N LEU A 284 1.04 -11.67 -14.73
CA LEU A 284 1.80 -12.52 -13.80
C LEU A 284 2.88 -11.77 -13.00
N PRO A 285 3.62 -10.79 -13.56
CA PRO A 285 4.57 -10.02 -12.74
C PRO A 285 3.92 -9.28 -11.57
N TYR A 286 2.71 -8.75 -11.73
CA TYR A 286 1.97 -8.11 -10.63
C TYR A 286 1.51 -9.14 -9.60
N CYS A 287 0.92 -10.24 -10.06
CA CYS A 287 0.45 -11.34 -9.22
C CYS A 287 1.59 -11.92 -8.38
N ILE A 288 2.63 -12.43 -9.02
CA ILE A 288 3.75 -13.13 -8.36
C ILE A 288 4.55 -12.20 -7.46
N ASN A 289 4.86 -10.98 -7.89
CA ASN A 289 5.58 -10.03 -7.05
C ASN A 289 4.77 -9.62 -5.81
N SER A 290 3.44 -9.56 -5.89
CA SER A 290 2.60 -9.28 -4.73
C SER A 290 2.67 -10.38 -3.67
N ILE A 291 2.83 -11.64 -4.09
CA ILE A 291 3.00 -12.79 -3.20
C ILE A 291 4.44 -12.83 -2.64
N LYS A 292 5.46 -12.65 -3.47
CA LYS A 292 6.87 -12.62 -3.03
C LYS A 292 7.18 -11.51 -2.04
N ARG A 293 6.40 -10.42 -2.06
CA ARG A 293 6.54 -9.28 -1.13
C ARG A 293 5.81 -9.47 0.20
N GLN A 294 5.17 -10.63 0.44
CA GLN A 294 4.51 -10.85 1.72
C GLN A 294 5.53 -10.91 2.86
N GLU A 295 5.20 -10.22 3.96
CA GLU A 295 5.95 -10.25 5.23
C GLU A 295 5.58 -11.52 6.03
N TYR A 296 5.49 -12.67 5.35
CA TYR A 296 5.07 -13.96 5.88
C TYR A 296 5.65 -15.06 4.98
N ASN A 297 6.31 -16.06 5.55
CA ASN A 297 7.08 -17.04 4.76
C ASN A 297 6.44 -18.42 4.63
N ASN A 298 5.51 -18.78 5.53
CA ASN A 298 4.89 -20.09 5.53
C ASN A 298 3.76 -20.17 4.47
N TYR A 299 4.16 -20.22 3.20
CA TYR A 299 3.24 -20.39 2.08
C TYR A 299 3.86 -21.16 0.92
N THR A 300 2.99 -21.73 0.07
CA THR A 300 3.35 -22.29 -1.23
C THR A 300 2.47 -21.72 -2.34
N VAL A 301 2.90 -21.81 -3.58
CA VAL A 301 2.20 -21.28 -4.75
C VAL A 301 2.16 -22.30 -5.86
N THR A 302 0.98 -22.60 -6.36
CA THR A 302 0.79 -23.43 -7.54
C THR A 302 0.11 -22.62 -8.64
N PHE A 303 0.84 -22.30 -9.69
CA PHE A 303 0.29 -21.69 -10.91
C PHE A 303 -0.15 -22.79 -11.87
N ILE A 304 -1.38 -22.71 -12.37
CA ILE A 304 -1.93 -23.67 -13.32
C ILE A 304 -2.17 -22.98 -14.65
N ASP A 305 -1.33 -23.30 -15.62
CA ASP A 305 -1.45 -22.81 -16.98
C ASP A 305 -2.48 -23.64 -17.76
N ASP A 306 -3.61 -23.04 -18.10
CA ASP A 306 -4.72 -23.69 -18.78
C ASP A 306 -4.61 -23.60 -20.31
N VAL A 307 -3.49 -24.09 -20.86
CA VAL A 307 -3.16 -24.11 -22.30
C VAL A 307 -3.01 -22.69 -22.87
N SER A 308 -2.21 -21.85 -22.22
CA SER A 308 -1.89 -20.52 -22.74
C SER A 308 -1.20 -20.58 -24.09
N THR A 309 -1.52 -19.62 -24.94
CA THR A 309 -0.89 -19.39 -26.25
C THR A 309 0.19 -18.31 -26.21
N ASP A 310 0.29 -17.60 -25.09
CA ASP A 310 1.34 -16.63 -24.83
C ASP A 310 2.51 -17.27 -24.02
N ASN A 311 3.44 -16.45 -23.56
CA ASN A 311 4.62 -16.89 -22.80
C ASN A 311 4.39 -16.92 -21.28
N SER A 312 3.16 -17.13 -20.80
CA SER A 312 2.82 -17.14 -19.37
C SER A 312 3.72 -18.08 -18.54
N VAL A 313 3.94 -19.31 -19.00
CA VAL A 313 4.77 -20.30 -18.28
C VAL A 313 6.22 -19.84 -18.15
N ASP A 314 6.80 -19.26 -19.21
CA ASP A 314 8.18 -18.81 -19.19
C ASP A 314 8.35 -17.56 -18.31
N VAL A 315 7.37 -16.66 -18.34
CA VAL A 315 7.33 -15.50 -17.43
C VAL A 315 7.27 -15.97 -15.98
N PHE A 316 6.37 -16.92 -15.65
CA PHE A 316 6.27 -17.46 -14.31
C PHE A 316 7.59 -18.08 -13.84
N LYS A 317 8.18 -18.99 -14.64
CA LYS A 317 9.44 -19.66 -14.30
C LYS A 317 10.56 -18.65 -14.04
N ARG A 318 10.73 -17.65 -14.90
CA ARG A 318 11.74 -16.60 -14.71
C ARG A 318 11.54 -15.79 -13.42
N LEU A 319 10.30 -15.52 -13.04
CA LEU A 319 9.98 -14.77 -11.81
C LEU A 319 10.21 -15.60 -10.53
N THR A 320 10.29 -16.92 -10.64
CA THR A 320 10.26 -17.85 -9.51
C THR A 320 11.41 -18.86 -9.47
N GLU A 321 12.41 -18.72 -10.36
CA GLU A 321 13.51 -19.67 -10.52
C GLU A 321 14.30 -19.96 -9.24
N ASP A 322 14.42 -18.96 -8.36
CA ASP A 322 15.18 -19.04 -7.12
C ASP A 322 14.31 -19.39 -5.88
N ASP A 323 13.03 -19.74 -6.07
CA ASP A 323 12.11 -19.95 -4.94
C ASP A 323 11.33 -21.28 -5.06
N SER A 324 11.75 -22.28 -4.30
CA SER A 324 11.16 -23.62 -4.30
C SER A 324 9.70 -23.70 -3.85
N ARG A 325 9.17 -22.62 -3.25
CA ARG A 325 7.75 -22.54 -2.86
C ARG A 325 6.82 -22.45 -4.06
N PHE A 326 7.34 -22.07 -5.23
CA PHE A 326 6.55 -21.83 -6.44
C PHE A 326 6.63 -23.01 -7.40
N LYS A 327 5.47 -23.51 -7.81
CA LYS A 327 5.33 -24.61 -8.75
C LYS A 327 4.42 -24.22 -9.91
N VAL A 328 4.65 -24.80 -11.09
CA VAL A 328 3.79 -24.61 -12.26
C VAL A 328 3.29 -25.96 -12.77
N ILE A 329 1.98 -26.04 -13.03
CA ILE A 329 1.32 -27.14 -13.72
C ILE A 329 0.90 -26.64 -15.09
N LYS A 330 1.33 -27.32 -16.16
CA LYS A 330 0.93 -27.00 -17.52
C LYS A 330 -0.06 -28.04 -18.04
N ASN A 331 -1.27 -27.63 -18.31
CA ASN A 331 -2.29 -28.49 -18.88
C ASN A 331 -2.01 -28.86 -20.34
N LYS A 332 -2.40 -30.07 -20.70
CA LYS A 332 -2.38 -30.53 -22.12
C LYS A 332 -3.70 -30.23 -22.84
N LYS A 333 -4.79 -30.06 -22.11
CA LYS A 333 -6.13 -29.73 -22.59
C LYS A 333 -6.75 -28.69 -21.66
N LYS A 334 -7.61 -27.83 -22.22
CA LYS A 334 -8.30 -26.79 -21.44
C LYS A 334 -9.26 -27.42 -20.44
N LYS A 335 -9.20 -26.96 -19.18
CA LYS A 335 -9.99 -27.51 -18.05
C LYS A 335 -10.85 -26.45 -17.37
N TYR A 336 -10.59 -25.18 -17.64
CA TYR A 336 -11.20 -24.02 -16.96
C TYR A 336 -10.87 -23.93 -15.46
N ALA A 337 -11.23 -22.80 -14.84
CA ALA A 337 -10.75 -22.48 -13.50
C ALA A 337 -11.17 -23.48 -12.43
N LEU A 338 -12.45 -23.88 -12.37
CA LEU A 338 -12.97 -24.74 -11.30
C LEU A 338 -12.28 -26.11 -11.25
N ARG A 339 -12.14 -26.75 -12.41
CA ARG A 339 -11.46 -28.06 -12.49
C ARG A 339 -9.96 -27.94 -12.20
N ASN A 340 -9.33 -26.87 -12.64
CA ASN A 340 -7.93 -26.59 -12.31
C ASN A 340 -7.73 -26.41 -10.80
N ILE A 341 -8.64 -25.70 -10.14
CA ILE A 341 -8.61 -25.49 -8.69
C ILE A 341 -8.81 -26.83 -7.97
N GLU A 342 -9.82 -27.61 -8.33
CA GLU A 342 -10.10 -28.91 -7.71
C GLU A 342 -8.90 -29.85 -7.82
N GLU A 343 -8.43 -30.14 -9.04
CA GLU A 343 -7.31 -31.06 -9.26
C GLU A 343 -6.04 -30.59 -8.53
N SER A 344 -5.80 -29.29 -8.46
CA SER A 344 -4.62 -28.74 -7.77
C SER A 344 -4.72 -28.88 -6.25
N ILE A 345 -5.88 -28.67 -5.66
CA ILE A 345 -6.08 -28.86 -4.22
C ILE A 345 -6.00 -30.34 -3.84
N GLU A 346 -6.52 -31.25 -4.68
CA GLU A 346 -6.42 -32.70 -4.45
C GLU A 346 -4.97 -33.23 -4.53
N LEU A 347 -4.12 -32.57 -5.30
CA LEU A 347 -2.69 -32.87 -5.41
C LEU A 347 -1.83 -32.26 -4.29
N LEU A 348 -2.38 -31.32 -3.51
CA LEU A 348 -1.65 -30.71 -2.41
C LEU A 348 -1.43 -31.71 -1.26
N GLN A 349 -0.16 -31.84 -0.88
CA GLN A 349 0.22 -32.47 0.38
C GLN A 349 0.22 -31.40 1.48
N CYS A 350 -0.91 -31.21 2.15
CA CYS A 350 -1.10 -30.20 3.17
C CYS A 350 -1.99 -30.73 4.30
N ASP A 351 -1.88 -30.08 5.46
CA ASP A 351 -2.67 -30.43 6.63
C ASP A 351 -4.10 -29.90 6.54
N LYS A 352 -5.02 -30.55 7.26
CA LYS A 352 -6.44 -30.15 7.29
C LYS A 352 -6.66 -28.70 7.74
N ASN A 353 -5.76 -28.16 8.56
CA ASN A 353 -5.80 -26.79 9.07
C ASN A 353 -5.16 -25.76 8.16
N ASP A 354 -4.44 -26.21 7.12
CA ASP A 354 -3.83 -25.32 6.15
C ASP A 354 -4.89 -24.55 5.35
N VAL A 355 -4.56 -23.33 4.98
CA VAL A 355 -5.48 -22.39 4.34
C VAL A 355 -5.21 -22.32 2.85
N ILE A 356 -6.24 -22.58 2.07
CA ILE A 356 -6.23 -22.42 0.62
C ILE A 356 -6.61 -20.97 0.26
N ILE A 357 -5.86 -20.35 -0.64
CA ILE A 357 -6.13 -19.04 -1.20
C ILE A 357 -6.32 -19.17 -2.71
N ILE A 358 -7.48 -18.78 -3.22
CA ILE A 358 -7.72 -18.73 -4.66
C ILE A 358 -7.41 -17.31 -5.15
N LEU A 359 -6.45 -17.19 -6.07
CA LEU A 359 -6.04 -15.93 -6.67
C LEU A 359 -5.95 -16.09 -8.19
N ASP A 360 -6.70 -15.31 -8.94
CA ASP A 360 -6.64 -15.34 -10.40
C ASP A 360 -5.30 -14.77 -10.91
N ALA A 361 -4.73 -15.35 -11.97
CA ALA A 361 -3.38 -15.03 -12.45
C ALA A 361 -3.22 -13.59 -12.97
N ASP A 362 -4.32 -12.89 -13.20
CA ASP A 362 -4.35 -11.49 -13.63
C ASP A 362 -4.67 -10.50 -12.49
N ASP A 363 -4.90 -11.00 -11.29
CA ASP A 363 -5.14 -10.24 -10.06
C ASP A 363 -3.93 -10.29 -9.13
N TRP A 364 -3.92 -9.50 -8.04
CA TRP A 364 -2.82 -9.48 -7.07
C TRP A 364 -3.25 -9.06 -5.67
N LEU A 365 -2.39 -9.36 -4.70
CA LEU A 365 -2.59 -8.96 -3.31
C LEU A 365 -2.39 -7.46 -3.14
N ALA A 366 -3.24 -6.83 -2.33
CA ALA A 366 -3.21 -5.39 -2.15
C ALA A 366 -2.01 -4.89 -1.34
N SER A 367 -1.33 -5.74 -0.56
CA SER A 367 -0.20 -5.36 0.28
C SER A 367 0.73 -6.50 0.68
N SER A 368 1.87 -6.13 1.30
CA SER A 368 2.83 -7.07 1.88
C SER A 368 2.35 -7.75 3.17
N SER A 369 1.29 -7.26 3.80
CA SER A 369 0.78 -7.77 5.09
C SER A 369 -0.52 -8.58 4.98
N VAL A 370 -0.91 -9.01 3.78
CA VAL A 370 -2.17 -9.77 3.58
C VAL A 370 -2.12 -11.10 4.34
N LEU A 371 -1.06 -11.87 4.20
CA LEU A 371 -0.93 -13.17 4.87
C LEU A 371 -0.82 -13.04 6.38
N THR A 372 -0.08 -12.07 6.88
CA THR A 372 0.00 -11.77 8.32
C THR A 372 -1.38 -11.43 8.90
N TYR A 373 -2.18 -10.66 8.16
CA TYR A 373 -3.53 -10.32 8.58
C TYR A 373 -4.49 -11.51 8.56
N LEU A 374 -4.40 -12.35 7.53
CA LEU A 374 -5.19 -13.58 7.45
C LEU A 374 -4.81 -14.57 8.55
N SER A 375 -3.51 -14.77 8.80
CA SER A 375 -3.02 -15.65 9.88
C SER A 375 -3.64 -15.27 11.22
N LEU A 376 -3.66 -13.97 11.55
CA LEU A 376 -4.30 -13.49 12.77
C LEU A 376 -5.77 -13.91 12.84
N ILE A 377 -6.57 -13.71 11.78
CA ILE A 377 -7.99 -14.07 11.78
C ILE A 377 -8.18 -15.58 11.99
N TYR A 378 -7.39 -16.41 11.30
CA TYR A 378 -7.47 -17.85 11.46
C TYR A 378 -7.06 -18.34 12.85
N GLU A 379 -6.07 -17.70 13.46
CA GLU A 379 -5.53 -18.09 14.77
C GLU A 379 -6.37 -17.55 15.95
N THR A 380 -7.00 -16.38 15.79
CA THR A 380 -7.66 -15.73 16.95
C THR A 380 -9.18 -15.73 16.90
N GLU A 381 -9.80 -15.85 15.70
CA GLU A 381 -11.25 -15.75 15.55
C GLU A 381 -11.92 -17.10 15.22
N GLY A 382 -11.15 -18.20 15.19
CA GLY A 382 -11.66 -19.52 14.87
C GLY A 382 -12.27 -19.61 13.48
N ALA A 383 -11.75 -18.83 12.53
CA ALA A 383 -12.25 -18.77 11.16
C ALA A 383 -12.03 -20.11 10.45
N LEU A 384 -12.99 -20.53 9.66
CA LEU A 384 -12.91 -21.68 8.74
C LEU A 384 -12.78 -21.24 7.28
N GLY A 385 -13.14 -20.00 7.01
CA GLY A 385 -12.98 -19.36 5.72
C GLY A 385 -13.11 -17.84 5.86
N THR A 386 -12.67 -17.12 4.84
CA THR A 386 -12.83 -15.68 4.74
C THR A 386 -13.24 -15.28 3.33
N TYR A 387 -13.91 -14.14 3.25
CA TYR A 387 -14.15 -13.42 2.01
C TYR A 387 -14.09 -11.92 2.31
N GLY A 388 -13.90 -11.11 1.30
CA GLY A 388 -13.72 -9.70 1.65
C GLY A 388 -13.84 -8.74 0.50
N SER A 389 -13.18 -7.62 0.73
CA SER A 389 -13.22 -6.45 -0.10
C SER A 389 -12.04 -6.39 -1.05
N TYR A 390 -12.26 -5.84 -2.22
CA TYR A 390 -11.26 -5.64 -3.24
C TYR A 390 -11.30 -4.22 -3.81
N MET A 391 -10.26 -3.86 -4.53
CA MET A 391 -10.15 -2.61 -5.26
C MET A 391 -10.03 -2.88 -6.75
N TYR A 392 -10.74 -2.11 -7.58
CA TYR A 392 -10.61 -2.19 -9.02
C TYR A 392 -9.36 -1.50 -9.54
N TYR A 393 -8.53 -2.22 -10.30
CA TYR A 393 -7.48 -1.64 -11.12
C TYR A 393 -7.98 -1.42 -12.56
N PRO A 394 -7.70 -0.28 -13.23
CA PRO A 394 -6.83 0.83 -12.78
C PRO A 394 -7.55 1.94 -12.02
N LEU A 395 -8.83 1.82 -11.74
CA LEU A 395 -9.67 2.91 -11.22
C LEU A 395 -9.35 3.30 -9.77
N GLY A 396 -8.78 2.38 -8.96
CA GLY A 396 -8.50 2.63 -7.55
C GLY A 396 -9.75 2.81 -6.68
N ILE A 397 -10.90 2.31 -7.11
CA ILE A 397 -12.16 2.35 -6.36
C ILE A 397 -12.47 0.99 -5.76
N ARG A 398 -13.06 1.00 -4.57
CA ARG A 398 -13.50 -0.23 -3.88
C ARG A 398 -14.66 -0.89 -4.64
N GLY A 399 -14.67 -2.23 -4.69
CA GLY A 399 -15.82 -3.00 -5.13
C GLY A 399 -17.02 -2.81 -4.20
N VAL A 400 -18.21 -2.79 -4.77
CA VAL A 400 -19.45 -2.47 -4.04
C VAL A 400 -20.22 -3.71 -3.57
N GLU A 401 -19.95 -4.87 -4.16
CA GLU A 401 -20.69 -6.10 -3.84
C GLU A 401 -20.31 -6.72 -2.48
N PRO A 402 -19.01 -6.75 -2.06
CA PRO A 402 -18.63 -7.38 -0.82
C PRO A 402 -19.19 -6.67 0.40
N SER A 403 -19.87 -7.44 1.25
CA SER A 403 -20.38 -6.96 2.54
C SER A 403 -20.66 -8.16 3.44
N GLU A 404 -20.81 -7.93 4.73
CA GLU A 404 -21.18 -8.97 5.66
C GLU A 404 -22.57 -9.53 5.36
N TYR A 405 -22.75 -10.85 5.48
CA TYR A 405 -24.09 -11.44 5.37
C TYR A 405 -24.93 -11.08 6.59
N PRO A 406 -26.22 -10.70 6.42
CA PRO A 406 -27.13 -10.46 7.52
C PRO A 406 -27.26 -11.70 8.43
N GLU A 407 -27.46 -11.47 9.72
CA GLU A 407 -27.57 -12.54 10.73
C GLU A 407 -28.69 -13.53 10.37
N ASP A 408 -29.84 -13.05 9.89
CA ASP A 408 -30.97 -13.90 9.47
C ASP A 408 -30.61 -14.82 8.26
N VAL A 409 -29.75 -14.35 7.36
CA VAL A 409 -29.23 -15.14 6.25
C VAL A 409 -28.33 -16.26 6.77
N ILE A 410 -27.43 -15.93 7.70
CA ILE A 410 -26.50 -16.89 8.29
C ILE A 410 -27.27 -17.96 9.08
N VAL A 411 -28.12 -17.54 10.02
CA VAL A 411 -28.87 -18.44 10.91
C VAL A 411 -29.81 -19.37 10.13
N ASN A 412 -30.55 -18.83 9.16
CA ASN A 412 -31.57 -19.56 8.41
C ASN A 412 -31.04 -20.21 7.12
N ASN A 413 -29.71 -20.16 6.88
CA ASN A 413 -29.10 -20.74 5.65
C ASN A 413 -29.69 -20.20 4.35
N LYS A 414 -29.84 -18.89 4.24
CA LYS A 414 -30.42 -18.26 3.06
C LYS A 414 -29.37 -17.71 2.09
N PHE A 415 -28.15 -18.22 2.12
CA PHE A 415 -27.04 -17.72 1.27
C PHE A 415 -27.35 -17.81 -0.23
N ARG A 416 -28.13 -18.80 -0.66
CA ARG A 416 -28.48 -18.98 -2.07
C ARG A 416 -29.59 -18.05 -2.56
N GLU A 417 -30.37 -17.48 -1.64
CA GLU A 417 -31.43 -16.50 -1.92
C GLU A 417 -30.97 -15.06 -1.82
N ASP A 418 -29.96 -14.81 -0.99
CA ASP A 418 -29.45 -13.45 -0.75
C ASP A 418 -28.56 -12.96 -1.91
N ALA A 419 -28.30 -11.65 -1.93
CA ALA A 419 -27.32 -11.08 -2.86
C ALA A 419 -25.96 -11.75 -2.70
N TRP A 420 -25.16 -11.82 -3.78
CA TRP A 420 -23.81 -12.35 -3.71
C TRP A 420 -22.89 -11.37 -3.01
N ARG A 421 -22.30 -11.78 -1.87
CA ARG A 421 -21.41 -10.96 -1.04
C ARG A 421 -19.99 -11.52 -0.90
N ALA A 422 -19.82 -12.85 -1.10
CA ALA A 422 -18.55 -13.54 -0.86
C ALA A 422 -17.54 -13.37 -2.02
N SER A 423 -17.06 -12.14 -2.17
CA SER A 423 -16.09 -11.79 -3.21
C SER A 423 -14.63 -11.95 -2.75
N HIS A 424 -13.68 -11.38 -3.48
CA HIS A 424 -12.23 -11.52 -3.25
C HIS A 424 -11.76 -10.81 -1.96
N LEU A 425 -10.76 -11.24 -1.22
CA LEU A 425 -9.97 -12.44 -1.40
C LEU A 425 -10.71 -13.60 -0.74
N ARG A 426 -10.82 -14.74 -1.41
CA ARG A 426 -11.52 -15.93 -0.88
C ARG A 426 -10.49 -16.92 -0.35
N THR A 427 -10.64 -17.30 0.91
CA THR A 427 -9.77 -18.26 1.57
C THR A 427 -10.58 -19.24 2.43
N PHE A 428 -10.07 -20.45 2.63
CA PHE A 428 -10.74 -21.45 3.45
C PHE A 428 -9.76 -22.54 3.89
N LYS A 429 -10.03 -23.18 5.05
CA LYS A 429 -9.26 -24.33 5.51
C LYS A 429 -9.46 -25.54 4.61
N LYS A 430 -8.40 -26.35 4.45
CA LYS A 430 -8.43 -27.61 3.67
C LYS A 430 -9.52 -28.56 4.17
N GLU A 431 -9.74 -28.69 5.48
CA GLU A 431 -10.79 -29.55 6.06
C GLU A 431 -12.21 -29.17 5.61
N VAL A 432 -12.44 -27.88 5.28
CA VAL A 432 -13.74 -27.42 4.77
C VAL A 432 -13.91 -27.87 3.32
N TRP A 433 -12.87 -27.70 2.51
CA TRP A 433 -12.83 -28.17 1.13
C TRP A 433 -13.11 -29.66 1.01
N ASP A 434 -12.53 -30.48 1.90
CA ASP A 434 -12.67 -31.96 1.88
C ASP A 434 -14.10 -32.44 2.16
N LYS A 435 -14.95 -31.56 2.70
CA LYS A 435 -16.36 -31.89 2.96
C LYS A 435 -17.32 -31.46 1.85
N ILE A 436 -16.83 -30.83 0.79
CA ILE A 436 -17.63 -30.47 -0.39
C ILE A 436 -17.75 -31.71 -1.27
N ASP A 437 -18.97 -32.08 -1.65
CA ASP A 437 -19.21 -33.12 -2.65
C ASP A 437 -18.82 -32.59 -4.04
N LYS A 438 -17.81 -33.17 -4.65
CA LYS A 438 -17.27 -32.72 -5.94
C LYS A 438 -18.27 -32.82 -7.09
N LYS A 439 -19.32 -33.60 -6.94
CA LYS A 439 -20.44 -33.64 -7.88
C LYS A 439 -21.17 -32.29 -8.00
N ASP A 440 -21.12 -31.48 -6.93
CA ASP A 440 -21.74 -30.16 -6.94
C ASP A 440 -20.94 -29.13 -7.78
N PHE A 441 -19.74 -29.49 -8.25
CA PHE A 441 -18.92 -28.71 -9.18
C PHE A 441 -19.25 -28.96 -10.65
N THR A 442 -20.13 -29.94 -10.94
CA THR A 442 -20.49 -30.32 -12.30
C THR A 442 -21.90 -29.88 -12.66
N ASP A 443 -22.11 -29.61 -13.93
CA ASP A 443 -23.43 -29.33 -14.49
C ASP A 443 -24.20 -30.65 -14.79
N VAL A 444 -25.34 -30.51 -15.45
CA VAL A 444 -26.21 -31.68 -15.79
C VAL A 444 -25.59 -32.62 -16.82
N ASP A 445 -24.59 -32.18 -17.55
CA ASP A 445 -23.86 -32.97 -18.55
C ASP A 445 -22.64 -33.68 -17.93
N GLY A 446 -22.37 -33.42 -16.65
CA GLY A 446 -21.24 -33.96 -15.90
C GLY A 446 -19.93 -33.20 -16.10
N ASP A 447 -19.96 -32.07 -16.82
CA ASP A 447 -18.81 -31.20 -16.99
C ASP A 447 -18.75 -30.16 -15.86
N HIS A 448 -17.52 -29.79 -15.45
CA HIS A 448 -17.35 -28.74 -14.45
C HIS A 448 -17.93 -27.41 -14.92
N TYR A 449 -18.48 -26.63 -13.98
CA TYR A 449 -18.90 -25.26 -14.30
C TYR A 449 -17.73 -24.44 -14.82
N HIS A 450 -17.85 -23.96 -16.05
CA HIS A 450 -16.81 -23.13 -16.67
C HIS A 450 -16.78 -21.69 -16.16
N MET A 451 -17.86 -21.26 -15.47
CA MET A 451 -18.07 -19.91 -14.97
C MET A 451 -18.72 -19.93 -13.59
N ALA A 452 -18.69 -18.80 -12.88
CA ALA A 452 -19.24 -18.68 -11.53
C ALA A 452 -18.64 -19.71 -10.53
N TYR A 453 -17.39 -20.12 -10.75
CA TYR A 453 -16.68 -21.06 -9.87
C TYR A 453 -16.60 -20.57 -8.44
N ASP A 454 -16.58 -19.24 -8.25
CA ASP A 454 -16.63 -18.57 -6.96
C ASP A 454 -17.88 -18.96 -6.15
N GLN A 455 -19.05 -18.99 -6.77
CA GLN A 455 -20.30 -19.40 -6.13
C GLN A 455 -20.32 -20.92 -5.90
N ALA A 456 -19.82 -21.71 -6.86
CA ALA A 456 -19.76 -23.16 -6.73
C ALA A 456 -18.92 -23.59 -5.51
N ILE A 457 -17.84 -22.87 -5.22
CA ILE A 457 -16.94 -23.15 -4.09
C ILE A 457 -17.48 -22.54 -2.79
N MET A 458 -17.83 -21.25 -2.81
CA MET A 458 -18.09 -20.52 -1.56
C MET A 458 -19.48 -20.78 -0.99
N LEU A 459 -20.52 -21.12 -1.80
CA LEU A 459 -21.84 -21.42 -1.24
C LEU A 459 -21.81 -22.65 -0.32
N PRO A 460 -21.24 -23.81 -0.70
CA PRO A 460 -21.07 -24.94 0.23
C PRO A 460 -20.30 -24.56 1.50
N ILE A 461 -19.22 -23.77 1.37
CA ILE A 461 -18.41 -23.30 2.51
C ILE A 461 -19.24 -22.46 3.47
N LEU A 462 -19.94 -21.43 2.95
CA LEU A 462 -20.83 -20.58 3.74
C LEU A 462 -21.92 -21.38 4.45
N GLU A 463 -22.54 -22.33 3.75
CA GLU A 463 -23.62 -23.17 4.27
C GLU A 463 -23.15 -24.14 5.36
N MET A 464 -21.94 -24.69 5.25
CA MET A 464 -21.37 -25.61 6.25
C MET A 464 -20.80 -24.89 7.46
N CYS A 465 -20.16 -23.74 7.26
CA CYS A 465 -19.35 -23.07 8.29
C CYS A 465 -20.08 -21.90 8.97
N ARG A 466 -21.12 -21.33 8.34
CA ARG A 466 -21.97 -20.26 8.89
C ARG A 466 -21.14 -19.06 9.42
N GLU A 467 -21.31 -18.72 10.70
CA GLU A 467 -20.64 -17.65 11.43
C GLU A 467 -19.11 -17.77 11.49
N ARG A 468 -18.55 -18.97 11.16
CA ARG A 468 -17.10 -19.20 11.08
C ARG A 468 -16.51 -18.83 9.72
N VAL A 469 -17.31 -18.31 8.77
CA VAL A 469 -16.79 -17.63 7.57
C VAL A 469 -16.82 -16.13 7.82
N LYS A 470 -15.65 -15.50 7.89
CA LYS A 470 -15.52 -14.11 8.28
C LYS A 470 -15.50 -13.17 7.09
N TYR A 471 -16.29 -12.11 7.17
CA TYR A 471 -16.18 -10.99 6.23
C TYR A 471 -15.00 -10.10 6.63
N ILE A 472 -14.17 -9.74 5.65
CA ILE A 472 -13.05 -8.83 5.84
C ILE A 472 -13.32 -7.54 5.09
N ASP A 473 -13.60 -6.46 5.83
CA ASP A 473 -13.83 -5.13 5.23
C ASP A 473 -12.54 -4.53 4.64
N LYS A 474 -11.37 -4.91 5.18
CA LYS A 474 -10.08 -4.47 4.67
C LYS A 474 -9.86 -4.96 3.23
N ILE A 475 -9.37 -4.08 2.35
CA ILE A 475 -9.01 -4.46 0.98
C ILE A 475 -7.75 -5.32 1.02
N LEU A 476 -7.89 -6.60 0.70
CA LEU A 476 -6.80 -7.57 0.61
C LEU A 476 -6.43 -7.92 -0.85
N HIS A 477 -7.27 -7.55 -1.80
CA HIS A 477 -7.20 -7.99 -3.19
C HIS A 477 -7.33 -6.82 -4.16
N VAL A 478 -6.61 -6.86 -5.26
CA VAL A 478 -6.76 -5.94 -6.39
C VAL A 478 -7.31 -6.70 -7.58
N TYR A 479 -8.54 -6.36 -7.97
CA TYR A 479 -9.23 -6.94 -9.11
C TYR A 479 -8.92 -6.17 -10.39
N ASN A 480 -8.33 -6.84 -11.36
CA ASN A 480 -7.84 -6.22 -12.57
C ASN A 480 -8.91 -6.09 -13.66
N ARG A 481 -9.54 -4.92 -13.75
CA ARG A 481 -10.50 -4.59 -14.82
C ARG A 481 -9.83 -4.17 -16.15
N ALA A 482 -8.50 -4.03 -16.20
CA ALA A 482 -7.80 -3.69 -17.44
C ALA A 482 -7.58 -4.91 -18.35
N ASN A 483 -7.74 -6.15 -17.84
CA ASN A 483 -7.64 -7.34 -18.67
C ASN A 483 -8.84 -7.45 -19.62
N PRO A 484 -8.63 -7.49 -20.95
CA PRO A 484 -9.73 -7.65 -21.93
C PRO A 484 -10.36 -9.04 -21.91
N LEU A 485 -9.69 -10.06 -21.33
CA LEU A 485 -10.16 -11.44 -21.28
C LEU A 485 -11.10 -11.73 -20.10
N ASN A 486 -11.43 -10.74 -19.28
CA ASN A 486 -12.33 -10.92 -18.14
C ASN A 486 -13.68 -11.45 -18.60
N VAL A 487 -14.10 -12.57 -18.00
CA VAL A 487 -15.29 -13.34 -18.37
C VAL A 487 -16.58 -12.53 -18.24
N ASP A 488 -16.67 -11.68 -17.23
CA ASP A 488 -17.81 -10.78 -16.98
C ASP A 488 -18.08 -9.79 -18.14
N LYS A 489 -17.06 -9.52 -18.96
CA LYS A 489 -17.19 -8.67 -20.15
C LYS A 489 -17.64 -9.44 -21.39
N ILE A 490 -17.30 -10.72 -21.51
CA ILE A 490 -17.41 -11.47 -22.77
C ILE A 490 -18.59 -12.42 -22.78
N LYS A 491 -18.96 -13.01 -21.63
CA LYS A 491 -19.90 -14.14 -21.52
C LYS A 491 -20.96 -13.98 -20.42
N GLN A 492 -21.46 -12.77 -20.22
CA GLN A 492 -22.37 -12.41 -19.13
C GLN A 492 -23.64 -13.30 -19.04
N GLN A 493 -24.28 -13.65 -20.17
CA GLN A 493 -25.49 -14.50 -20.18
C GLN A 493 -25.18 -15.92 -19.69
N GLN A 494 -24.06 -16.49 -20.13
CA GLN A 494 -23.64 -17.85 -19.72
C GLN A 494 -23.27 -17.88 -18.24
N GLN A 495 -22.64 -16.82 -17.73
CA GLN A 495 -22.33 -16.66 -16.31
C GLN A 495 -23.61 -16.62 -15.47
N HIS A 496 -24.62 -15.84 -15.85
CA HIS A 496 -25.90 -15.80 -15.15
C HIS A 496 -26.63 -17.16 -15.15
N ALA A 497 -26.57 -17.90 -16.26
CA ALA A 497 -27.16 -19.24 -16.33
C ALA A 497 -26.46 -20.21 -15.38
N ALA A 498 -25.13 -20.21 -15.32
CA ALA A 498 -24.35 -21.00 -14.38
C ALA A 498 -24.67 -20.63 -12.92
N MET A 499 -24.71 -19.35 -12.58
CA MET A 499 -25.09 -18.86 -11.24
C MET A 499 -26.46 -19.36 -10.81
N LYS A 500 -27.48 -19.31 -11.69
CA LYS A 500 -28.83 -19.82 -11.38
C LYS A 500 -28.82 -21.31 -11.09
N ARG A 501 -28.09 -22.10 -11.87
CA ARG A 501 -27.99 -23.56 -11.67
C ARG A 501 -27.29 -23.88 -10.35
N ILE A 502 -26.15 -23.25 -10.06
CA ILE A 502 -25.41 -23.44 -8.82
C ILE A 502 -26.28 -23.11 -7.61
N ARG A 503 -27.02 -22.00 -7.65
CA ARG A 503 -27.93 -21.58 -6.56
C ARG A 503 -29.14 -22.49 -6.39
N ALA A 504 -29.61 -23.13 -7.45
CA ALA A 504 -30.68 -24.11 -7.39
C ALA A 504 -30.23 -25.49 -6.89
N GLY A 505 -28.92 -25.73 -6.76
CA GLY A 505 -28.35 -27.00 -6.32
C GLY A 505 -28.63 -27.33 -4.86
N LYS A 506 -28.16 -28.52 -4.42
CA LYS A 506 -28.33 -29.03 -3.07
C LYS A 506 -27.68 -28.07 -2.03
N ARG A 507 -28.38 -27.83 -0.93
CA ARG A 507 -27.86 -27.07 0.22
C ARG A 507 -27.13 -27.98 1.20
N TYR A 508 -26.09 -27.43 1.80
CA TYR A 508 -25.37 -28.08 2.89
C TYR A 508 -25.96 -27.67 4.24
N GLY A 509 -26.05 -28.62 5.15
CA GLY A 509 -26.31 -28.36 6.57
C GLY A 509 -25.02 -27.90 7.26
N LYS A 510 -25.17 -27.21 8.40
CA LYS A 510 -24.04 -26.87 9.27
C LYS A 510 -23.26 -28.14 9.65
N LYS A 511 -21.94 -28.11 9.53
CA LYS A 511 -21.06 -29.22 9.88
C LYS A 511 -20.18 -28.87 11.06
N GLN A 512 -19.73 -29.91 11.77
CA GLN A 512 -18.71 -29.75 12.82
C GLN A 512 -17.32 -29.82 12.20
N PHE A 513 -16.42 -28.99 12.65
CA PHE A 513 -15.02 -28.90 12.26
C PHE A 513 -14.14 -28.87 13.49
N SER A 514 -12.86 -29.13 13.30
CA SER A 514 -11.87 -29.03 14.38
C SER A 514 -11.79 -27.59 14.93
N ASP A 515 -11.53 -27.46 16.22
CA ASP A 515 -11.26 -26.14 16.85
C ASP A 515 -9.85 -25.68 16.60
#